data_409257e1209139ab9234cba40b2d108f
#
_entry.id   409257e1209139ab9234cba40b2d108f
#
_cell.length_a   1.000
_cell.length_b   1.000
_cell.length_c   1.000
_cell.angle_alpha   90.00
_cell.angle_beta   90.00
_cell.angle_gamma   90.00
#
_symmetry.space_group_name_H-M   'P 1'
#
loop_
_entity.id
_entity.type
_entity.pdbx_description
1 polymer ?
#
loop_
_entity_poly.entity_id
_entity_poly.type
_entity_poly.pdbx_seq_one_letter_code
_entity_poly.pdbx_strand_id
1 'polypeptide(L)'
;MLHKILVVDDDDEVRKTIRLQLNGTGLEVVEAEDGKKGIEILDAENIITMDAIICDVRMPNINGVEAVAYFRRQYPHIPVIVLTGYPDVKLAVDFMKDGVVEYLVKPVEKEKLVEAVMKAIRQRTYVGVDEPVM
;
A
#
# COMPACT_ATOMS: atom_id res chain seq x y z
N MET A 1 -4.33 17.67 -8.42
CA MET A 1 -4.92 16.33 -8.41
C MET A 1 -4.45 15.59 -7.15
N LEU A 2 -5.40 15.03 -6.42
CA LEU A 2 -5.06 14.29 -5.20
C LEU A 2 -4.54 12.90 -5.55
N HIS A 3 -3.48 12.50 -4.84
CA HIS A 3 -3.03 11.12 -4.90
C HIS A 3 -3.92 10.27 -3.99
N LYS A 4 -4.16 9.04 -4.39
CA LYS A 4 -5.07 8.13 -3.71
C LYS A 4 -4.29 6.92 -3.19
N ILE A 5 -4.45 6.61 -1.92
CA ILE A 5 -3.73 5.53 -1.25
C ILE A 5 -4.75 4.52 -0.72
N LEU A 6 -4.55 3.24 -1.03
CA LEU A 6 -5.36 2.18 -0.48
C LEU A 6 -4.68 1.65 0.79
N VAL A 7 -5.43 1.61 1.89
CA VAL A 7 -4.94 1.08 3.17
C VAL A 7 -5.72 -0.18 3.49
N VAL A 8 -5.02 -1.30 3.56
CA VAL A 8 -5.61 -2.63 3.81
C VAL A 8 -5.15 -3.10 5.18
N ASP A 9 -6.06 -3.15 6.14
CA ASP A 9 -5.76 -3.55 7.53
C ASP A 9 -7.09 -3.90 8.21
N ASP A 10 -7.12 -5.00 8.99
CA ASP A 10 -8.34 -5.41 9.67
C ASP A 10 -8.63 -4.60 10.93
N ASP A 11 -7.67 -3.80 11.39
CA ASP A 11 -7.81 -3.00 12.60
C ASP A 11 -8.28 -1.58 12.26
N ASP A 12 -9.51 -1.25 12.65
CA ASP A 12 -10.09 0.06 12.42
C ASP A 12 -9.25 1.19 13.01
N GLU A 13 -8.65 0.96 14.17
CA GLU A 13 -7.84 1.98 14.83
C GLU A 13 -6.55 2.27 14.05
N VAL A 14 -5.97 1.24 13.47
CA VAL A 14 -4.78 1.42 12.63
C VAL A 14 -5.13 2.22 11.39
N ARG A 15 -6.23 1.88 10.72
CA ARG A 15 -6.65 2.63 9.53
C ARG A 15 -6.94 4.09 9.88
N LYS A 16 -7.59 4.32 11.02
CA LYS A 16 -7.88 5.67 11.50
C LYS A 16 -6.60 6.45 11.76
N THR A 17 -5.63 5.81 12.43
CA THR A 17 -4.33 6.45 12.71
C THR A 17 -3.63 6.85 11.43
N ILE A 18 -3.59 5.95 10.45
CA ILE A 18 -2.97 6.25 9.16
C ILE A 18 -3.68 7.41 8.48
N ARG A 19 -5.00 7.40 8.46
CA ARG A 19 -5.79 8.48 7.86
C ARG A 19 -5.46 9.83 8.52
N LEU A 20 -5.36 9.84 9.85
CA LEU A 20 -5.03 11.06 10.57
C LEU A 20 -3.59 11.50 10.31
N GLN A 21 -2.65 10.58 10.24
CA GLN A 21 -1.26 10.89 9.97
C GLN A 21 -1.08 11.48 8.56
N LEU A 22 -1.89 11.04 7.61
CA LEU A 22 -1.81 11.52 6.23
C LEU A 22 -2.71 12.73 5.98
N ASN A 23 -3.48 13.14 6.97
CA ASN A 23 -4.34 14.33 6.84
C ASN A 23 -3.48 15.56 6.60
N GLY A 24 -3.92 16.41 5.66
CA GLY A 24 -3.19 17.65 5.35
C GLY A 24 -2.05 17.48 4.35
N THR A 25 -1.80 16.26 3.88
CA THR A 25 -0.73 16.00 2.91
C THR A 25 -1.21 16.06 1.46
N GLY A 26 -2.50 16.20 1.25
CA GLY A 26 -3.09 16.15 -0.09
C GLY A 26 -3.37 14.74 -0.57
N LEU A 27 -3.28 13.76 0.32
CA LEU A 27 -3.52 12.36 -0.04
C LEU A 27 -4.94 11.95 0.35
N GLU A 28 -5.62 11.23 -0.54
CA GLU A 28 -6.92 10.65 -0.26
C GLU A 28 -6.72 9.20 0.15
N VAL A 29 -7.29 8.81 1.29
CA VAL A 29 -7.15 7.46 1.83
C VAL A 29 -8.42 6.67 1.54
N VAL A 30 -8.26 5.51 0.89
CA VAL A 30 -9.33 4.55 0.68
C VAL A 30 -9.03 3.36 1.59
N GLU A 31 -10.01 2.90 2.35
CA GLU A 31 -9.79 1.86 3.35
C GLU A 31 -10.42 0.54 2.95
N ALA A 32 -9.72 -0.54 3.26
CA ALA A 32 -10.22 -1.91 3.12
C ALA A 32 -9.94 -2.66 4.42
N GLU A 33 -10.92 -3.40 4.89
CA GLU A 33 -10.81 -4.10 6.18
C GLU A 33 -10.06 -5.43 6.08
N ASP A 34 -9.83 -5.93 4.88
CA ASP A 34 -9.03 -7.14 4.64
C ASP A 34 -8.54 -7.19 3.20
N GLY A 35 -7.74 -8.23 2.91
CA GLY A 35 -7.15 -8.37 1.58
C GLY A 35 -8.20 -8.58 0.49
N LYS A 36 -9.25 -9.33 0.79
CA LYS A 36 -10.32 -9.58 -0.18
C LYS A 36 -10.99 -8.27 -0.58
N LYS A 37 -11.31 -7.44 0.41
CA LYS A 37 -11.95 -6.14 0.15
C LYS A 37 -11.01 -5.23 -0.64
N GLY A 38 -9.73 -5.25 -0.33
CA GLY A 38 -8.73 -4.48 -1.06
C GLY A 38 -8.67 -4.88 -2.53
N ILE A 39 -8.68 -6.19 -2.79
CA ILE A 39 -8.70 -6.71 -4.15
C ILE A 39 -9.98 -6.29 -4.87
N GLU A 40 -11.13 -6.39 -4.21
CA GLU A 40 -12.41 -5.96 -4.79
C GLU A 40 -12.39 -4.49 -5.18
N ILE A 41 -11.82 -3.64 -4.31
CA ILE A 41 -11.72 -2.21 -4.58
C ILE A 41 -10.88 -1.96 -5.82
N LEU A 42 -9.71 -2.59 -5.90
CA LEU A 42 -8.82 -2.40 -7.06
C LEU A 42 -9.41 -2.95 -8.34
N ASP A 43 -10.07 -4.10 -8.27
CA ASP A 43 -10.69 -4.71 -9.45
C ASP A 43 -11.86 -3.89 -9.98
N ALA A 44 -12.56 -3.17 -9.09
CA ALA A 44 -13.71 -2.34 -9.47
C ALA A 44 -13.30 -0.93 -9.91
N GLU A 45 -12.14 -0.46 -9.46
CA GLU A 45 -11.69 0.88 -9.75
C GLU A 45 -10.86 0.94 -11.04
N ASN A 46 -10.74 2.13 -11.58
CA ASN A 46 -9.75 2.35 -12.63
C ASN A 46 -8.38 2.40 -11.93
N ILE A 47 -7.51 1.45 -12.23
CA ILE A 47 -6.21 1.33 -11.56
C ILE A 47 -5.35 2.58 -11.68
N ILE A 48 -5.61 3.43 -12.68
CA ILE A 48 -4.87 4.68 -12.86
C ILE A 48 -5.07 5.61 -11.67
N THR A 49 -6.18 5.48 -10.96
CA THR A 49 -6.49 6.38 -9.84
C THR A 49 -5.81 6.01 -8.53
N MET A 50 -5.25 4.78 -8.41
CA MET A 50 -4.61 4.35 -7.17
C MET A 50 -3.10 4.53 -7.30
N ASP A 51 -2.50 5.25 -6.35
CA ASP A 51 -1.08 5.61 -6.42
C ASP A 51 -0.18 4.76 -5.55
N ALA A 52 -0.71 4.17 -4.50
CA ALA A 52 0.05 3.26 -3.64
C ALA A 52 -0.89 2.42 -2.79
N ILE A 53 -0.37 1.31 -2.27
CA ILE A 53 -1.09 0.41 -1.37
C ILE A 53 -0.27 0.26 -0.10
N ILE A 54 -0.92 0.44 1.06
CA ILE A 54 -0.34 0.08 2.36
C ILE A 54 -1.10 -1.14 2.82
N CYS A 55 -0.40 -2.24 3.08
CA CYS A 55 -1.03 -3.52 3.39
C CYS A 55 -0.45 -4.16 4.65
N ASP A 56 -1.34 -4.50 5.60
CA ASP A 56 -0.98 -5.34 6.74
C ASP A 56 -0.90 -6.79 6.27
N VAL A 57 0.04 -7.56 6.83
CA VAL A 57 0.23 -8.94 6.42
C VAL A 57 -0.44 -9.95 7.34
N ARG A 58 -1.03 -9.51 8.44
CA ARG A 58 -1.75 -10.41 9.37
C ARG A 58 -3.21 -10.03 9.45
N MET A 59 -4.02 -10.67 8.60
CA MET A 59 -5.45 -10.39 8.48
C MET A 59 -6.21 -11.70 8.30
N PRO A 60 -7.50 -11.72 8.69
CA PRO A 60 -8.36 -12.85 8.41
C PRO A 60 -8.72 -12.92 6.90
N ASN A 61 -9.36 -14.01 6.50
CA ASN A 61 -9.79 -14.29 5.13
C ASN A 61 -8.58 -14.48 4.21
N ILE A 62 -8.35 -13.55 3.28
CA ILE A 62 -7.12 -13.56 2.49
C ILE A 62 -6.05 -12.88 3.34
N ASN A 63 -5.03 -13.63 3.75
CA ASN A 63 -3.97 -13.04 4.56
C ASN A 63 -3.15 -12.06 3.74
N GLY A 64 -2.42 -11.19 4.46
CA GLY A 64 -1.69 -10.11 3.81
C GLY A 64 -0.59 -10.57 2.87
N VAL A 65 0.04 -11.71 3.16
CA VAL A 65 1.08 -12.24 2.27
C VAL A 65 0.48 -12.56 0.91
N GLU A 66 -0.67 -13.24 0.90
CA GLU A 66 -1.38 -13.55 -0.35
C GLU A 66 -1.87 -12.29 -1.05
N ALA A 67 -2.37 -11.33 -0.28
CA ALA A 67 -2.84 -10.07 -0.84
C ALA A 67 -1.71 -9.29 -1.50
N VAL A 68 -0.55 -9.19 -0.85
CA VAL A 68 0.61 -8.51 -1.42
C VAL A 68 1.05 -9.20 -2.71
N ALA A 69 1.09 -10.55 -2.71
CA ALA A 69 1.46 -11.29 -3.91
C ALA A 69 0.48 -11.01 -5.05
N TYR A 70 -0.81 -10.94 -4.75
CA TYR A 70 -1.83 -10.62 -5.74
C TYR A 70 -1.62 -9.21 -6.29
N PHE A 71 -1.45 -8.22 -5.42
CA PHE A 71 -1.23 -6.84 -5.85
C PHE A 71 0.00 -6.71 -6.74
N ARG A 72 1.11 -7.35 -6.36
CA ARG A 72 2.33 -7.30 -7.14
C ARG A 72 2.19 -7.96 -8.50
N ARG A 73 1.42 -9.05 -8.57
CA ARG A 73 1.23 -9.78 -9.82
C ARG A 73 0.22 -9.11 -10.73
N GLN A 74 -0.93 -8.67 -10.18
CA GLN A 74 -2.02 -8.12 -10.98
C GLN A 74 -1.88 -6.62 -11.24
N TYR A 75 -1.26 -5.92 -10.33
CA TYR A 75 -1.11 -4.45 -10.43
C TYR A 75 0.34 -4.06 -10.21
N PRO A 76 1.27 -4.55 -11.06
CA PRO A 76 2.71 -4.34 -10.84
C PRO A 76 3.12 -2.87 -10.87
N HIS A 77 2.29 -2.00 -11.42
CA HIS A 77 2.58 -0.57 -11.52
C HIS A 77 2.24 0.18 -10.23
N ILE A 78 1.46 -0.43 -9.34
CA ILE A 78 1.07 0.22 -8.09
C ILE A 78 2.03 -0.21 -6.99
N PRO A 79 2.82 0.73 -6.42
CA PRO A 79 3.77 0.39 -5.37
C PRO A 79 3.07 -0.10 -4.11
N VAL A 80 3.67 -1.07 -3.43
CA VAL A 80 3.13 -1.63 -2.19
C VAL A 80 4.08 -1.35 -1.04
N ILE A 81 3.52 -0.89 0.08
CA ILE A 81 4.19 -0.72 1.36
C ILE A 81 3.59 -1.75 2.30
N VAL A 82 4.42 -2.52 2.98
CA VAL A 82 3.95 -3.46 4.01
C VAL A 82 4.10 -2.79 5.36
N LEU A 83 3.03 -2.86 6.17
CA LEU A 83 3.01 -2.30 7.52
C LEU A 83 2.52 -3.39 8.47
N THR A 84 3.36 -3.85 9.39
CA THR A 84 3.02 -4.96 10.27
C THR A 84 3.38 -4.71 11.71
N GLY A 85 2.56 -5.25 12.63
CA GLY A 85 2.87 -5.28 14.07
C GLY A 85 3.69 -6.50 14.49
N TYR A 86 3.95 -7.41 13.54
CA TYR A 86 4.62 -8.68 13.83
C TYR A 86 5.80 -8.85 12.86
N PRO A 87 6.90 -8.15 13.10
CA PRO A 87 8.03 -8.19 12.16
C PRO A 87 8.64 -9.58 12.04
N ASP A 88 8.99 -9.94 10.83
CA ASP A 88 9.60 -11.21 10.48
C ASP A 88 10.65 -10.94 9.41
N VAL A 89 11.91 -11.20 9.76
CA VAL A 89 13.03 -10.86 8.87
C VAL A 89 12.96 -11.61 7.56
N LYS A 90 12.59 -12.88 7.59
CA LYS A 90 12.50 -13.69 6.38
C LYS A 90 11.43 -13.14 5.45
N LEU A 91 10.26 -12.83 5.98
CA LEU A 91 9.19 -12.24 5.18
C LEU A 91 9.60 -10.88 4.63
N ALA A 92 10.29 -10.07 5.43
CA ALA A 92 10.75 -8.76 4.99
C ALA A 92 11.67 -8.90 3.77
N VAL A 93 12.61 -9.83 3.84
CA VAL A 93 13.53 -10.08 2.72
C VAL A 93 12.75 -10.53 1.48
N ASP A 94 11.80 -11.45 1.65
CA ASP A 94 11.01 -11.95 0.53
C ASP A 94 10.18 -10.84 -0.11
N PHE A 95 9.53 -9.99 0.71
CA PHE A 95 8.76 -8.86 0.19
C PHE A 95 9.63 -7.89 -0.59
N MET A 96 10.81 -7.58 -0.08
CA MET A 96 11.69 -6.65 -0.77
C MET A 96 12.18 -7.23 -2.11
N LYS A 97 12.43 -8.53 -2.16
CA LYS A 97 12.77 -9.22 -3.41
C LYS A 97 11.62 -9.16 -4.42
N ASP A 98 10.38 -9.19 -3.92
CA ASP A 98 9.20 -9.11 -4.78
C ASP A 98 8.88 -7.68 -5.21
N GLY A 99 9.66 -6.71 -4.78
CA GLY A 99 9.51 -5.34 -5.22
C GLY A 99 8.64 -4.47 -4.33
N VAL A 100 8.37 -4.88 -3.09
CA VAL A 100 7.71 -4.03 -2.10
C VAL A 100 8.64 -2.83 -1.83
N VAL A 101 8.05 -1.63 -1.79
CA VAL A 101 8.83 -0.39 -1.67
C VAL A 101 9.42 -0.20 -0.28
N GLU A 102 8.62 -0.49 0.73
CA GLU A 102 9.03 -0.33 2.13
C GLU A 102 8.35 -1.38 2.99
N TYR A 103 9.05 -1.76 4.06
CA TYR A 103 8.54 -2.66 5.09
C TYR A 103 8.61 -1.93 6.40
N LEU A 104 7.46 -1.58 6.97
CA LEU A 104 7.37 -0.76 8.18
C LEU A 104 6.78 -1.57 9.33
N VAL A 105 7.22 -1.26 10.54
CA VAL A 105 6.75 -1.95 11.76
C VAL A 105 5.88 -0.99 12.56
N LYS A 106 4.71 -1.48 13.00
CA LYS A 106 3.80 -0.70 13.84
C LYS A 106 4.35 -0.60 15.26
N PRO A 107 4.10 0.49 15.97
CA PRO A 107 3.50 1.72 15.49
C PRO A 107 4.49 2.53 14.66
N VAL A 108 4.03 3.14 13.58
CA VAL A 108 4.88 3.94 12.71
C VAL A 108 4.66 5.42 12.99
N GLU A 109 5.75 6.18 13.07
CA GLU A 109 5.67 7.61 13.25
C GLU A 109 5.22 8.28 11.97
N LYS A 110 4.53 9.42 12.12
CA LYS A 110 3.98 10.16 11.00
C LYS A 110 5.02 10.47 9.93
N GLU A 111 6.18 10.98 10.33
CA GLU A 111 7.23 11.37 9.40
C GLU A 111 7.71 10.19 8.57
N LYS A 112 7.85 9.04 9.21
CA LYS A 112 8.30 7.82 8.55
C LYS A 112 7.27 7.30 7.56
N LEU A 113 5.99 7.35 7.96
CA LEU A 113 4.90 6.94 7.09
C LEU A 113 4.79 7.85 5.87
N VAL A 114 4.81 9.16 6.09
CA VAL A 114 4.73 10.14 5.00
C VAL A 114 5.89 9.95 4.03
N GLU A 115 7.09 9.77 4.55
CA GLU A 115 8.28 9.56 3.72
C GLU A 115 8.13 8.31 2.85
N ALA A 116 7.65 7.20 3.44
CA ALA A 116 7.45 5.96 2.71
C ALA A 116 6.40 6.12 1.60
N VAL A 117 5.29 6.79 1.92
CA VAL A 117 4.22 7.03 0.95
C VAL A 117 4.72 7.91 -0.20
N MET A 118 5.45 8.97 0.12
CA MET A 118 5.97 9.86 -0.92
C MET A 118 6.98 9.14 -1.81
N LYS A 119 7.80 8.28 -1.23
CA LYS A 119 8.73 7.45 -1.99
C LYS A 119 7.95 6.52 -2.95
N ALA A 120 6.89 5.91 -2.45
CA ALA A 120 6.04 5.03 -3.27
C ALA A 120 5.41 5.79 -4.43
N ILE A 121 4.85 6.96 -4.15
CA ILE A 121 4.22 7.78 -5.20
C ILE A 121 5.22 8.13 -6.30
N ARG A 122 6.45 8.45 -5.94
CA ARG A 122 7.49 8.75 -6.93
C ARG A 122 7.83 7.56 -7.81
N GLN A 123 7.60 6.34 -7.32
CA GLN A 123 7.87 5.12 -8.08
C GLN A 123 6.67 4.63 -8.88
N ARG A 124 5.52 5.29 -8.73
CA ARG A 124 4.30 4.89 -9.43
C ARG A 124 4.49 5.00 -10.94
N THR A 125 4.22 3.90 -11.66
CA THR A 125 4.23 3.86 -13.11
C THR A 125 2.78 3.80 -13.58
N TYR A 126 2.40 4.68 -14.49
CA TYR A 126 1.03 4.74 -14.99
C TYR A 126 0.93 4.00 -16.31
N VAL A 127 -0.08 3.09 -16.38
CA VAL A 127 -0.33 2.32 -17.58
C VAL A 127 -0.75 3.28 -18.71
N GLY A 128 -0.11 3.14 -19.86
CA GLY A 128 -0.44 3.98 -21.02
C GLY A 128 0.20 5.36 -21.01
N VAL A 129 0.95 5.67 -19.97
CA VAL A 129 1.73 6.90 -19.93
C VAL A 129 3.14 6.56 -20.40
N ASP A 130 3.55 7.19 -21.49
CA ASP A 130 4.87 6.92 -22.05
C ASP A 130 5.96 7.43 -21.12
N GLU A 131 7.03 6.67 -21.07
CA GLU A 131 8.23 7.17 -20.44
C GLU A 131 8.71 8.39 -21.23
N PRO A 132 9.30 9.38 -20.54
CA PRO A 132 9.90 10.48 -21.27
C PRO A 132 10.92 9.93 -22.25
N VAL A 133 10.70 10.22 -23.49
CA VAL A 133 11.66 9.83 -24.51
C VAL A 133 12.71 10.90 -24.56
N MET A 134 13.88 10.49 -24.25
CA MET A 134 14.98 11.44 -24.23
C MET A 134 15.68 11.47 -25.56
#